data_f8508c4284b913bfd1c2861573c0ca13
#
_entry.id   f8508c4284b913bfd1c2861573c0ca13
#
_cell.length_a   1.000
_cell.length_b   1.000
_cell.length_c   1.000
_cell.angle_alpha   90.00
_cell.angle_beta   90.00
_cell.angle_gamma   90.00
#
_symmetry.space_group_name_H-M   'P 1'
#
loop_
_entity.id
_entity.type
_entity.pdbx_description
1 polymer ?
#
loop_
_entity_poly.entity_id
_entity_poly.type
_entity_poly.pdbx_seq_one_letter_code
_entity_poly.pdbx_strand_id
1 'polypeptide(L)'
;MFKHVLFLSFLLFLCGCKEQKKDSSLLQTPINSSSITYAKGFTIEYKASGITIIKVLSPWPNAEATYTYALIPKENLGLITLNKDEFDAIIMVPIENVVVTSTTHIPALEELGVLDKLIGFPDTKFISSKAARARIENGQIKELGVNESLNTEAVLALQPKMVVGFTINGGNSAYETLQRSNIPVIYNGDWVEETPLGKAEWIKFFAPFFDKIEEANTFFENIELSYLNAKELAATVTVKPTVLSGALYKDVWYLPGGKSWAANFLKDANADYLWNNNPDNGSLSLSWESVLDIAKNAEYWIGPAQFDSYQEMELSSKHYLQFDAYKRRKIFTTANTMGDTGGTLYYELAPQRPDLVLKDLIHILHPGLLPNYEPFFFKPLL
;
A
#
# COMPACT_ATOMS: atom_id res chain seq x y z
N MET A 1 8.93 -43.92 90.04
CA MET A 1 10.01 -43.76 89.04
C MET A 1 9.39 -43.51 87.68
N PHE A 2 9.19 -42.30 87.36
CA PHE A 2 8.59 -41.89 86.04
C PHE A 2 9.66 -41.16 85.20
N LYS A 3 9.96 -41.71 84.01
CA LYS A 3 10.82 -41.09 83.02
C LYS A 3 9.95 -40.22 82.07
N HIS A 4 10.20 -38.91 82.06
CA HIS A 4 9.62 -38.04 81.13
C HIS A 4 10.43 -38.09 79.82
N VAL A 5 9.75 -38.40 78.70
CA VAL A 5 10.28 -38.31 77.34
C VAL A 5 9.77 -36.99 76.78
N LEU A 6 10.73 -36.09 76.51
CA LEU A 6 10.48 -34.78 75.88
C LEU A 6 10.42 -34.98 74.39
N PHE A 7 9.25 -34.72 73.77
CA PHE A 7 9.05 -34.78 72.29
C PHE A 7 9.28 -33.40 71.72
N LEU A 8 10.45 -33.21 71.05
CA LEU A 8 10.80 -31.98 70.39
C LEU A 8 10.20 -32.00 69.00
N SER A 9 9.09 -31.20 68.75
CA SER A 9 8.45 -31.06 67.48
C SER A 9 9.25 -30.03 66.61
N PHE A 10 9.93 -30.50 65.55
CA PHE A 10 10.66 -29.70 64.60
C PHE A 10 9.69 -29.24 63.54
N LEU A 11 9.26 -27.96 63.63
CA LEU A 11 8.37 -27.31 62.62
C LEU A 11 9.21 -26.89 61.41
N LEU A 12 9.18 -27.68 60.35
CA LEU A 12 9.74 -27.32 59.03
C LEU A 12 8.86 -26.25 58.36
N PHE A 13 9.31 -25.00 58.35
CA PHE A 13 8.76 -23.94 57.51
C PHE A 13 9.19 -24.21 56.06
N LEU A 14 8.30 -24.79 55.27
CA LEU A 14 8.44 -24.80 53.83
C LEU A 14 8.07 -23.41 53.29
N CYS A 15 9.07 -22.54 53.06
CA CYS A 15 8.93 -21.37 52.20
C CYS A 15 8.70 -21.86 50.76
N GLY A 16 7.46 -22.04 50.38
CA GLY A 16 7.07 -22.20 48.99
C GLY A 16 7.24 -20.86 48.32
N CYS A 17 8.29 -20.70 47.51
CA CYS A 17 8.33 -19.66 46.47
C CYS A 17 7.17 -19.90 45.52
N LYS A 18 6.12 -19.12 45.65
CA LYS A 18 5.09 -19.00 44.62
C LYS A 18 5.75 -18.34 43.41
N GLU A 19 6.14 -19.11 42.40
CA GLU A 19 6.35 -18.58 41.08
C GLU A 19 5.06 -17.84 40.68
N GLN A 20 5.12 -16.51 40.63
CA GLN A 20 4.10 -15.72 39.97
C GLN A 20 4.14 -16.12 38.49
N LYS A 21 3.18 -16.96 38.10
CA LYS A 21 2.84 -17.08 36.68
C LYS A 21 2.55 -15.66 36.20
N LYS A 22 3.47 -15.09 35.40
CA LYS A 22 3.25 -13.82 34.71
C LYS A 22 2.01 -14.01 33.84
N ASP A 23 1.04 -13.18 34.10
CA ASP A 23 -0.31 -13.27 33.60
C ASP A 23 -0.30 -13.01 32.07
N SER A 24 -0.53 -14.06 31.29
CA SER A 24 -0.75 -13.95 29.85
C SER A 24 -2.09 -13.27 29.50
N SER A 25 -2.88 -12.88 30.51
CA SER A 25 -4.19 -12.23 30.35
C SER A 25 -4.11 -10.82 29.78
N LEU A 26 -2.94 -10.14 29.85
CA LEU A 26 -2.75 -8.80 29.31
C LEU A 26 -2.86 -8.72 27.78
N LEU A 27 -2.78 -9.86 27.09
CA LEU A 27 -2.96 -9.92 25.62
C LEU A 27 -4.42 -10.10 25.21
N GLN A 28 -5.34 -10.39 26.14
CA GLN A 28 -6.67 -10.88 25.79
C GLN A 28 -7.77 -9.82 25.63
N THR A 29 -7.57 -8.58 26.07
CA THR A 29 -8.59 -7.53 25.94
C THR A 29 -8.12 -6.42 25.00
N PRO A 30 -8.69 -6.27 23.78
CA PRO A 30 -8.48 -5.08 22.99
C PRO A 30 -9.20 -3.89 23.64
N ILE A 31 -8.53 -2.75 23.81
CA ILE A 31 -9.17 -1.50 24.28
C ILE A 31 -9.90 -0.82 23.11
N ASN A 32 -9.34 -0.89 21.91
CA ASN A 32 -9.92 -0.41 20.66
C ASN A 32 -9.33 -1.24 19.51
N SER A 33 -10.17 -1.77 18.63
CA SER A 33 -9.74 -2.08 17.29
C SER A 33 -9.72 -0.77 16.51
N SER A 34 -8.60 -0.37 15.94
CA SER A 34 -8.61 0.64 14.87
C SER A 34 -9.61 0.16 13.83
N SER A 35 -10.63 0.96 13.52
CA SER A 35 -11.58 0.59 12.49
C SER A 35 -10.90 0.71 11.13
N ILE A 36 -10.30 -0.38 10.66
CA ILE A 36 -9.93 -0.53 9.27
C ILE A 36 -11.24 -0.85 8.54
N THR A 37 -11.66 0.04 7.65
CA THR A 37 -13.01 0.01 7.06
C THR A 37 -12.99 -0.52 5.63
N TYR A 38 -11.99 -0.17 4.85
CA TYR A 38 -11.90 -0.46 3.41
C TYR A 38 -10.80 -1.44 3.06
N ALA A 39 -9.64 -1.33 3.70
CA ALA A 39 -8.53 -2.25 3.49
C ALA A 39 -8.86 -3.63 4.03
N LYS A 40 -8.51 -4.66 3.27
CA LYS A 40 -8.73 -6.07 3.62
C LYS A 40 -7.43 -6.79 3.98
N GLY A 41 -6.31 -6.22 3.59
CA GLY A 41 -4.99 -6.84 3.70
C GLY A 41 -4.34 -6.70 5.07
N PHE A 42 -4.91 -5.95 6.02
CA PHE A 42 -4.35 -5.86 7.37
C PHE A 42 -5.38 -5.53 8.45
N THR A 43 -5.02 -5.80 9.70
CA THR A 43 -5.77 -5.39 10.90
C THR A 43 -4.82 -4.81 11.96
N ILE A 44 -5.34 -3.92 12.80
CA ILE A 44 -4.61 -3.35 13.94
C ILE A 44 -5.43 -3.57 15.21
N GLU A 45 -4.79 -4.11 16.25
CA GLU A 45 -5.39 -4.31 17.57
C GLU A 45 -4.55 -3.58 18.63
N TYR A 46 -5.16 -2.65 19.36
CA TYR A 46 -4.53 -1.99 20.50
C TYR A 46 -4.88 -2.73 21.78
N LYS A 47 -3.86 -3.17 22.53
CA LYS A 47 -4.04 -3.94 23.78
C LYS A 47 -3.95 -3.01 25.02
N ALA A 48 -4.62 -3.38 26.08
CA ALA A 48 -4.59 -2.68 27.37
C ALA A 48 -3.17 -2.50 27.94
N SER A 49 -2.25 -3.39 27.56
CA SER A 49 -0.83 -3.32 27.94
C SER A 49 -0.05 -2.23 27.18
N GLY A 50 -0.68 -1.49 26.27
CA GLY A 50 -0.02 -0.53 25.36
C GLY A 50 0.66 -1.19 24.16
N ILE A 51 0.56 -2.51 23.99
CA ILE A 51 1.08 -3.21 22.81
C ILE A 51 0.11 -3.01 21.64
N THR A 52 0.65 -2.78 20.46
CA THR A 52 -0.12 -2.81 19.21
C THR A 52 0.21 -4.08 18.44
N ILE A 53 -0.82 -4.82 18.00
CA ILE A 53 -0.66 -5.99 17.13
C ILE A 53 -1.14 -5.62 15.75
N ILE A 54 -0.26 -5.79 14.76
CA ILE A 54 -0.59 -5.65 13.34
C ILE A 54 -0.56 -7.05 12.71
N LYS A 55 -1.64 -7.40 12.02
CA LYS A 55 -1.68 -8.61 11.19
C LYS A 55 -1.80 -8.22 9.74
N VAL A 56 -0.93 -8.76 8.90
CA VAL A 56 -0.98 -8.61 7.45
C VAL A 56 -1.47 -9.91 6.85
N LEU A 57 -2.55 -9.81 6.09
CA LEU A 57 -3.27 -10.93 5.50
C LEU A 57 -2.95 -10.99 4.00
N SER A 58 -2.52 -12.15 3.51
CA SER A 58 -2.34 -12.39 2.06
C SER A 58 -1.59 -11.24 1.33
N PRO A 59 -0.33 -10.92 1.70
CA PRO A 59 0.38 -9.73 1.19
C PRO A 59 0.81 -9.83 -0.29
N TRP A 60 0.53 -10.95 -0.96
CA TRP A 60 0.69 -11.15 -2.41
C TRP A 60 -0.44 -12.03 -2.96
N PRO A 61 -0.67 -12.04 -4.29
CA PRO A 61 -1.74 -12.84 -4.90
C PRO A 61 -1.65 -14.32 -4.55
N ASN A 62 -2.78 -14.90 -4.17
CA ASN A 62 -2.89 -16.31 -3.74
C ASN A 62 -2.04 -16.68 -2.51
N ALA A 63 -1.60 -15.72 -1.72
CA ALA A 63 -0.96 -16.02 -0.44
C ALA A 63 -1.98 -16.54 0.57
N GLU A 64 -1.67 -17.66 1.21
CA GLU A 64 -2.41 -18.16 2.37
C GLU A 64 -1.75 -17.73 3.69
N ALA A 65 -0.65 -16.98 3.60
CA ALA A 65 0.13 -16.55 4.75
C ALA A 65 -0.49 -15.35 5.46
N THR A 66 -0.39 -15.38 6.79
CA THR A 66 -0.67 -14.24 7.67
C THR A 66 0.59 -13.94 8.47
N TYR A 67 0.98 -12.68 8.51
CA TYR A 67 2.12 -12.22 9.30
C TYR A 67 1.62 -11.39 10.48
N THR A 68 2.15 -11.69 11.67
CA THR A 68 1.73 -11.04 12.91
C THR A 68 2.92 -10.30 13.54
N TYR A 69 2.77 -9.00 13.73
CA TYR A 69 3.80 -8.13 14.28
C TYR A 69 3.34 -7.53 15.59
N ALA A 70 4.21 -7.57 16.62
CA ALA A 70 3.97 -6.91 17.89
C ALA A 70 4.82 -5.64 18.00
N LEU A 71 4.17 -4.52 18.27
CA LEU A 71 4.80 -3.24 18.51
C LEU A 71 4.78 -2.93 20.00
N ILE A 72 5.94 -2.76 20.60
CA ILE A 72 6.10 -2.48 22.04
C ILE A 72 6.61 -1.04 22.20
N PRO A 73 5.87 -0.17 22.89
CA PRO A 73 6.39 1.15 23.27
C PRO A 73 7.69 1.03 24.05
N LYS A 74 8.67 1.89 23.75
CA LYS A 74 10.00 1.87 24.41
C LYS A 74 9.93 1.97 25.92
N GLU A 75 8.96 2.72 26.45
CA GLU A 75 8.70 2.86 27.90
C GLU A 75 8.25 1.56 28.57
N ASN A 76 7.70 0.63 27.81
CA ASN A 76 7.24 -0.68 28.32
C ASN A 76 8.31 -1.77 28.22
N LEU A 77 9.53 -1.41 27.82
CA LEU A 77 10.64 -2.35 27.72
C LEU A 77 10.97 -2.98 29.08
N GLY A 78 10.99 -4.30 29.13
CA GLY A 78 11.22 -5.05 30.39
C GLY A 78 10.00 -5.22 31.28
N LEU A 79 8.91 -4.50 31.04
CA LEU A 79 7.64 -4.66 31.77
C LEU A 79 6.78 -5.77 31.14
N ILE A 80 6.93 -6.00 29.85
CA ILE A 80 6.14 -6.93 29.06
C ILE A 80 7.04 -8.06 28.56
N THR A 81 6.60 -9.29 28.78
CA THR A 81 7.25 -10.49 28.21
C THR A 81 6.30 -11.10 27.19
N LEU A 82 6.72 -11.14 25.93
CA LEU A 82 6.00 -11.81 24.86
C LEU A 82 6.65 -13.16 24.54
N ASN A 83 5.82 -14.13 24.17
CA ASN A 83 6.32 -15.34 23.53
C ASN A 83 6.72 -14.99 22.10
N LYS A 84 8.02 -15.06 21.81
CA LYS A 84 8.55 -14.67 20.50
C LYS A 84 8.04 -15.54 19.35
N ASP A 85 7.68 -16.78 19.64
CA ASP A 85 7.21 -17.74 18.64
C ASP A 85 5.79 -17.45 18.12
N GLU A 86 5.09 -16.49 18.75
CA GLU A 86 3.75 -16.04 18.33
C GLU A 86 3.79 -14.90 17.32
N PHE A 87 4.97 -14.32 17.04
CA PHE A 87 5.13 -13.14 16.22
C PHE A 87 6.24 -13.32 15.19
N ASP A 88 5.96 -12.91 13.95
CA ASP A 88 6.98 -12.86 12.89
C ASP A 88 8.04 -11.79 13.16
N ALA A 89 7.67 -10.71 13.85
CA ALA A 89 8.61 -9.74 14.39
C ALA A 89 8.04 -9.01 15.63
N ILE A 90 8.96 -8.59 16.52
CA ILE A 90 8.65 -7.71 17.66
C ILE A 90 9.47 -6.43 17.47
N ILE A 91 8.79 -5.29 17.39
CA ILE A 91 9.38 -4.00 17.07
C ILE A 91 9.19 -3.03 18.23
N MET A 92 10.28 -2.35 18.62
CA MET A 92 10.23 -1.27 19.59
C MET A 92 9.84 0.03 18.91
N VAL A 93 8.77 0.69 19.39
CA VAL A 93 8.23 1.92 18.80
C VAL A 93 8.31 3.09 19.77
N PRO A 94 8.37 4.36 19.28
CA PRO A 94 8.51 4.72 17.87
C PRO A 94 9.89 4.36 17.32
N ILE A 95 9.94 3.98 16.01
CA ILE A 95 11.20 3.67 15.33
C ILE A 95 11.95 4.96 14.93
N GLU A 96 13.27 4.84 14.84
CA GLU A 96 14.16 5.96 14.55
C GLU A 96 14.53 6.05 13.07
N ASN A 97 14.54 4.91 12.38
CA ASN A 97 14.87 4.83 10.97
C ASN A 97 14.23 3.59 10.32
N VAL A 98 14.02 3.66 9.01
CA VAL A 98 13.38 2.63 8.22
C VAL A 98 13.95 2.57 6.81
N VAL A 99 13.94 1.39 6.22
CA VAL A 99 14.06 1.16 4.78
C VAL A 99 12.69 0.76 4.27
N VAL A 100 12.23 1.34 3.16
CA VAL A 100 11.03 0.89 2.46
C VAL A 100 11.39 0.54 1.02
N THR A 101 10.62 -0.34 0.36
CA THR A 101 11.02 -0.89 -0.96
C THR A 101 10.00 -0.64 -2.07
N SER A 102 8.89 0.04 -1.78
CA SER A 102 7.91 0.47 -2.80
C SER A 102 7.76 1.99 -2.81
N THR A 103 7.64 2.57 -4.00
CA THR A 103 7.36 4.00 -4.14
C THR A 103 6.02 4.38 -3.52
N THR A 104 5.04 3.46 -3.44
CA THR A 104 3.73 3.68 -2.78
C THR A 104 3.85 3.97 -1.29
N HIS A 105 4.98 3.59 -0.65
CA HIS A 105 5.24 3.85 0.77
C HIS A 105 5.70 5.30 1.03
N ILE A 106 6.27 5.98 0.02
CA ILE A 106 6.84 7.33 0.17
C ILE A 106 5.78 8.35 0.58
N PRO A 107 4.62 8.46 -0.09
CA PRO A 107 3.59 9.41 0.30
C PRO A 107 3.08 9.21 1.74
N ALA A 108 2.96 7.96 2.20
CA ALA A 108 2.56 7.69 3.58
C ALA A 108 3.57 8.25 4.60
N LEU A 109 4.88 8.10 4.34
CA LEU A 109 5.92 8.67 5.22
C LEU A 109 5.93 10.21 5.18
N GLU A 110 5.63 10.83 4.04
CA GLU A 110 5.51 12.27 3.89
C GLU A 110 4.32 12.83 4.68
N GLU A 111 3.13 12.26 4.47
CA GLU A 111 1.90 12.71 5.12
C GLU A 111 1.92 12.52 6.65
N LEU A 112 2.60 11.49 7.13
CA LEU A 112 2.84 11.28 8.56
C LEU A 112 3.94 12.19 9.13
N GLY A 113 4.65 12.97 8.29
CA GLY A 113 5.73 13.84 8.71
C GLY A 113 6.98 13.09 9.19
N VAL A 114 7.22 11.88 8.69
CA VAL A 114 8.32 11.00 9.12
C VAL A 114 9.25 10.60 7.98
N LEU A 115 9.24 11.34 6.86
CA LEU A 115 10.16 11.09 5.75
C LEU A 115 11.63 11.19 6.16
N ASP A 116 11.95 11.94 7.22
CA ASP A 116 13.29 12.04 7.79
C ASP A 116 13.81 10.71 8.36
N LYS A 117 12.93 9.76 8.65
CA LYS A 117 13.26 8.42 9.13
C LYS A 117 13.66 7.46 7.99
N LEU A 118 13.34 7.79 6.73
CA LEU A 118 13.73 6.99 5.58
C LEU A 118 15.24 7.14 5.33
N ILE A 119 15.99 6.03 5.40
CA ILE A 119 17.45 6.03 5.26
C ILE A 119 17.97 5.26 4.04
N GLY A 120 17.11 4.49 3.37
CA GLY A 120 17.48 3.72 2.19
C GLY A 120 16.26 3.28 1.39
N PHE A 121 16.44 3.13 0.07
CA PHE A 121 15.40 2.74 -0.88
C PHE A 121 16.05 2.06 -2.11
N PRO A 122 15.48 0.97 -2.66
CA PRO A 122 15.92 0.40 -3.93
C PRO A 122 15.38 1.20 -5.11
N ASP A 123 16.14 1.27 -6.21
CA ASP A 123 15.71 1.98 -7.43
C ASP A 123 15.24 3.42 -7.16
N THR A 124 16.01 4.19 -6.41
CA THR A 124 15.69 5.58 -6.03
C THR A 124 15.30 6.47 -7.21
N LYS A 125 15.70 6.09 -8.44
CA LYS A 125 15.33 6.81 -9.68
C LYS A 125 13.81 6.88 -9.92
N PHE A 126 13.03 5.92 -9.37
CA PHE A 126 11.59 5.89 -9.54
C PHE A 126 10.83 6.75 -8.53
N ILE A 127 11.50 7.29 -7.52
CA ILE A 127 10.87 8.20 -6.56
C ILE A 127 10.61 9.54 -7.23
N SER A 128 9.34 9.95 -7.25
CA SER A 128 8.86 11.20 -7.85
C SER A 128 8.73 12.34 -6.84
N SER A 129 8.61 12.03 -5.54
CA SER A 129 8.51 13.00 -4.46
C SER A 129 9.71 13.96 -4.44
N LYS A 130 9.46 15.27 -4.51
CA LYS A 130 10.51 16.29 -4.45
C LYS A 130 11.24 16.30 -3.11
N ALA A 131 10.53 16.06 -2.01
CA ALA A 131 11.12 16.02 -0.68
C ALA A 131 12.05 14.81 -0.54
N ALA A 132 11.63 13.62 -1.00
CA ALA A 132 12.46 12.43 -0.99
C ALA A 132 13.65 12.58 -1.96
N ARG A 133 13.46 13.17 -3.15
CA ARG A 133 14.54 13.48 -4.10
C ARG A 133 15.64 14.33 -3.47
N ALA A 134 15.27 15.43 -2.81
CA ALA A 134 16.24 16.28 -2.11
C ALA A 134 17.04 15.50 -1.06
N ARG A 135 16.42 14.57 -0.36
CA ARG A 135 17.10 13.73 0.63
C ARG A 135 18.04 12.70 -0.02
N ILE A 136 17.69 12.17 -1.19
CA ILE A 136 18.55 11.27 -1.99
C ILE A 136 19.79 12.03 -2.46
N GLU A 137 19.62 13.22 -3.02
CA GLU A 137 20.71 14.09 -3.51
C GLU A 137 21.68 14.50 -2.39
N ASN A 138 21.14 14.74 -1.18
CA ASN A 138 21.94 15.03 0.00
C ASN A 138 22.55 13.77 0.65
N GLY A 139 22.35 12.58 0.06
CA GLY A 139 22.90 11.32 0.55
C GLY A 139 22.27 10.81 1.86
N GLN A 140 21.11 11.32 2.24
CA GLN A 140 20.35 10.91 3.44
C GLN A 140 19.51 9.66 3.18
N ILE A 141 19.10 9.42 1.95
CA ILE A 141 18.49 8.16 1.51
C ILE A 141 19.49 7.46 0.59
N LYS A 142 19.90 6.26 0.96
CA LYS A 142 20.88 5.48 0.21
C LYS A 142 20.21 4.60 -0.85
N GLU A 143 20.84 4.54 -2.03
CA GLU A 143 20.48 3.58 -3.08
C GLU A 143 20.81 2.15 -2.65
N LEU A 144 19.83 1.22 -2.77
CA LEU A 144 19.94 -0.15 -2.30
C LEU A 144 19.81 -1.22 -3.41
N GLY A 145 19.97 -0.82 -4.67
CA GLY A 145 19.81 -1.72 -5.82
C GLY A 145 18.35 -1.87 -6.23
N VAL A 146 17.91 -3.07 -6.60
CA VAL A 146 16.53 -3.37 -6.99
C VAL A 146 15.84 -4.22 -5.93
N ASN A 147 14.52 -4.13 -5.81
CA ASN A 147 13.76 -4.81 -4.74
C ASN A 147 13.97 -6.33 -4.72
N GLU A 148 13.98 -6.99 -5.89
CA GLU A 148 14.14 -8.44 -6.01
C GLU A 148 15.54 -8.94 -5.68
N SER A 149 16.55 -8.06 -5.78
CA SER A 149 17.96 -8.32 -5.45
C SER A 149 18.55 -7.17 -4.65
N LEU A 150 17.90 -6.86 -3.55
CA LEU A 150 18.28 -5.79 -2.62
C LEU A 150 19.74 -5.97 -2.16
N ASN A 151 20.52 -4.90 -2.15
CA ASN A 151 21.90 -4.91 -1.64
C ASN A 151 21.88 -5.08 -0.11
N THR A 152 21.92 -6.35 0.34
CA THR A 152 21.84 -6.70 1.76
C THR A 152 23.02 -6.18 2.56
N GLU A 153 24.23 -6.08 1.97
CA GLU A 153 25.41 -5.51 2.65
C GLU A 153 25.20 -4.04 2.97
N ALA A 154 24.65 -3.27 2.01
CA ALA A 154 24.33 -1.86 2.22
C ALA A 154 23.24 -1.69 3.29
N VAL A 155 22.19 -2.54 3.28
CA VAL A 155 21.15 -2.50 4.30
C VAL A 155 21.72 -2.83 5.69
N LEU A 156 22.56 -3.86 5.80
CA LEU A 156 23.21 -4.24 7.06
C LEU A 156 24.10 -3.12 7.60
N ALA A 157 24.83 -2.41 6.71
CA ALA A 157 25.64 -1.26 7.10
C ALA A 157 24.83 -0.07 7.61
N LEU A 158 23.60 0.13 7.09
CA LEU A 158 22.67 1.17 7.54
C LEU A 158 22.02 0.85 8.87
N GLN A 159 21.95 -0.42 9.28
CA GLN A 159 21.31 -0.88 10.52
C GLN A 159 19.88 -0.33 10.72
N PRO A 160 18.97 -0.49 9.75
CA PRO A 160 17.60 -0.02 9.91
C PRO A 160 16.91 -0.75 11.08
N LYS A 161 15.99 -0.06 11.76
CA LYS A 161 15.18 -0.67 12.82
C LYS A 161 14.18 -1.67 12.24
N MET A 162 13.79 -1.48 10.98
CA MET A 162 13.01 -2.44 10.20
C MET A 162 13.12 -2.14 8.70
N VAL A 163 12.75 -3.11 7.90
CA VAL A 163 12.51 -2.97 6.45
C VAL A 163 11.04 -3.21 6.19
N VAL A 164 10.34 -2.28 5.52
CA VAL A 164 8.99 -2.52 4.99
C VAL A 164 9.13 -2.93 3.53
N GLY A 165 8.78 -4.16 3.24
CA GLY A 165 8.96 -4.77 1.94
C GLY A 165 7.66 -5.27 1.30
N PHE A 166 7.68 -5.44 -0.01
CA PHE A 166 6.66 -6.19 -0.73
C PHE A 166 7.30 -7.32 -1.53
N THR A 167 6.50 -8.30 -1.90
CA THR A 167 6.93 -9.41 -2.77
C THR A 167 5.77 -9.81 -3.67
N ILE A 168 6.08 -10.34 -4.84
CA ILE A 168 5.08 -10.74 -5.84
C ILE A 168 4.61 -12.18 -5.61
N ASN A 169 5.49 -13.05 -5.09
CA ASN A 169 5.26 -14.49 -4.98
C ASN A 169 5.72 -15.10 -3.65
N GLY A 170 6.00 -14.27 -2.64
CA GLY A 170 6.40 -14.71 -1.30
C GLY A 170 7.89 -15.01 -1.11
N GLY A 171 8.65 -15.24 -2.16
CA GLY A 171 10.08 -15.51 -2.07
C GLY A 171 10.91 -14.23 -2.26
N ASN A 172 11.76 -13.88 -1.27
CA ASN A 172 12.79 -12.86 -1.43
C ASN A 172 14.00 -13.22 -0.56
N SER A 173 15.05 -13.77 -1.18
CA SER A 173 16.24 -14.23 -0.48
C SER A 173 16.99 -13.12 0.25
N ALA A 174 16.88 -11.87 -0.22
CA ALA A 174 17.44 -10.72 0.47
C ALA A 174 16.71 -10.49 1.81
N TYR A 175 15.39 -10.56 1.83
CA TYR A 175 14.60 -10.43 3.06
C TYR A 175 14.92 -11.53 4.07
N GLU A 176 15.03 -12.78 3.63
CA GLU A 176 15.45 -13.89 4.50
C GLU A 176 16.84 -13.67 5.10
N THR A 177 17.76 -13.10 4.33
CA THR A 177 19.12 -12.77 4.80
C THR A 177 19.09 -11.67 5.87
N LEU A 178 18.28 -10.64 5.69
CA LEU A 178 18.08 -9.57 6.66
C LEU A 178 17.45 -10.09 7.96
N GLN A 179 16.42 -10.94 7.87
CA GLN A 179 15.78 -11.55 9.03
C GLN A 179 16.76 -12.43 9.84
N ARG A 180 17.58 -13.24 9.15
CA ARG A 180 18.65 -14.02 9.81
C ARG A 180 19.70 -13.12 10.49
N SER A 181 19.84 -11.89 10.03
CA SER A 181 20.74 -10.88 10.61
C SER A 181 20.04 -10.02 11.68
N ASN A 182 18.87 -10.43 12.17
CA ASN A 182 18.04 -9.75 13.17
C ASN A 182 17.54 -8.36 12.74
N ILE A 183 17.40 -8.11 11.44
CA ILE A 183 16.67 -6.93 10.93
C ILE A 183 15.23 -7.38 10.63
N PRO A 184 14.21 -6.84 11.32
CA PRO A 184 12.82 -7.17 11.06
C PRO A 184 12.43 -6.77 9.64
N VAL A 185 11.80 -7.68 8.91
CA VAL A 185 11.15 -7.41 7.62
C VAL A 185 9.66 -7.51 7.79
N ILE A 186 8.98 -6.42 7.51
CA ILE A 186 7.53 -6.24 7.65
C ILE A 186 6.93 -6.20 6.26
N TYR A 187 6.05 -7.15 5.96
CA TYR A 187 5.38 -7.17 4.66
C TYR A 187 4.26 -6.14 4.60
N ASN A 188 4.22 -5.43 3.46
CA ASN A 188 3.12 -4.53 3.12
C ASN A 188 2.42 -5.08 1.88
N GLY A 189 1.09 -5.17 1.93
CA GLY A 189 0.26 -5.73 0.87
C GLY A 189 -0.64 -4.69 0.19
N ASP A 190 -0.34 -3.39 0.26
CA ASP A 190 -1.15 -2.32 -0.32
C ASP A 190 -1.43 -2.50 -1.82
N TRP A 191 -0.49 -3.09 -2.53
CA TRP A 191 -0.58 -3.28 -3.97
C TRP A 191 -1.63 -4.33 -4.40
N VAL A 192 -2.01 -5.27 -3.53
CA VAL A 192 -3.07 -6.26 -3.77
C VAL A 192 -4.47 -5.76 -3.42
N GLU A 193 -4.61 -4.61 -2.77
CA GLU A 193 -5.92 -4.03 -2.50
C GLU A 193 -6.66 -3.67 -3.78
N GLU A 194 -7.94 -4.05 -3.85
CA GLU A 194 -8.76 -3.89 -5.05
C GLU A 194 -9.48 -2.55 -5.11
N THR A 195 -9.74 -1.92 -3.97
CA THR A 195 -10.52 -0.69 -3.91
C THR A 195 -9.66 0.55 -3.72
N PRO A 196 -10.05 1.69 -4.30
CA PRO A 196 -9.34 2.95 -4.14
C PRO A 196 -9.13 3.37 -2.69
N LEU A 197 -10.20 3.34 -1.87
CA LEU A 197 -10.12 3.69 -0.45
C LEU A 197 -9.37 2.62 0.37
N GLY A 198 -9.45 1.34 -0.04
CA GLY A 198 -8.66 0.27 0.61
C GLY A 198 -7.16 0.52 0.50
N LYS A 199 -6.66 0.93 -0.70
CA LYS A 199 -5.24 1.30 -0.85
C LYS A 199 -4.87 2.51 -0.01
N ALA A 200 -5.68 3.56 -0.02
CA ALA A 200 -5.40 4.78 0.74
C ALA A 200 -5.37 4.53 2.26
N GLU A 201 -6.15 3.59 2.76
CA GLU A 201 -6.22 3.28 4.18
C GLU A 201 -4.93 2.63 4.73
N TRP A 202 -4.02 2.15 3.85
CA TRP A 202 -2.72 1.62 4.27
C TRP A 202 -1.79 2.67 4.91
N ILE A 203 -2.11 3.95 4.86
CA ILE A 203 -1.41 4.95 5.70
C ILE A 203 -1.53 4.60 7.18
N LYS A 204 -2.67 4.04 7.62
CA LYS A 204 -2.89 3.60 9.00
C LYS A 204 -1.98 2.44 9.42
N PHE A 205 -1.51 1.62 8.44
CA PHE A 205 -0.52 0.58 8.70
C PHE A 205 0.82 1.15 9.19
N PHE A 206 1.28 2.28 8.59
CA PHE A 206 2.54 2.91 8.94
C PHE A 206 2.48 3.66 10.30
N ALA A 207 1.33 4.20 10.64
CA ALA A 207 1.17 5.12 11.76
C ALA A 207 1.65 4.59 13.12
N PRO A 208 1.36 3.36 13.55
CA PRO A 208 1.79 2.84 14.86
C PRO A 208 3.31 2.69 14.99
N PHE A 209 4.04 2.54 13.90
CA PHE A 209 5.51 2.44 13.95
C PHE A 209 6.17 3.76 14.33
N PHE A 210 5.47 4.89 14.15
CA PHE A 210 6.00 6.24 14.34
C PHE A 210 5.23 7.07 15.38
N ASP A 211 4.24 6.47 16.05
CA ASP A 211 3.33 7.17 16.97
C ASP A 211 2.57 8.32 16.27
N LYS A 212 1.96 8.00 15.09
CA LYS A 212 1.29 8.95 14.19
C LYS A 212 -0.16 8.53 13.85
N ILE A 213 -0.84 7.92 14.82
CA ILE A 213 -2.18 7.34 14.62
C ILE A 213 -3.22 8.43 14.32
N GLU A 214 -3.16 9.57 15.03
CA GLU A 214 -4.12 10.67 14.84
C GLU A 214 -3.93 11.35 13.49
N GLU A 215 -2.68 11.55 13.06
CA GLU A 215 -2.34 12.13 11.77
C GLU A 215 -2.85 11.23 10.62
N ALA A 216 -2.63 9.91 10.72
CA ALA A 216 -3.10 8.96 9.73
C ALA A 216 -4.64 8.93 9.62
N ASN A 217 -5.34 8.94 10.74
CA ASN A 217 -6.79 8.96 10.77
C ASN A 217 -7.32 10.25 10.14
N THR A 218 -6.81 11.41 10.56
CA THR A 218 -7.21 12.71 10.03
C THR A 218 -6.96 12.82 8.52
N PHE A 219 -5.80 12.35 8.05
CA PHE A 219 -5.49 12.33 6.63
C PHE A 219 -6.47 11.45 5.87
N PHE A 220 -6.66 10.19 6.32
CA PHE A 220 -7.55 9.25 5.65
C PHE A 220 -9.01 9.73 5.62
N GLU A 221 -9.54 10.26 6.73
CA GLU A 221 -10.90 10.80 6.80
C GLU A 221 -11.13 11.93 5.77
N ASN A 222 -10.15 12.80 5.57
CA ASN A 222 -10.21 13.86 4.57
C ASN A 222 -10.23 13.28 3.14
N ILE A 223 -9.42 12.25 2.86
CA ILE A 223 -9.39 11.57 1.57
C ILE A 223 -10.71 10.83 1.31
N GLU A 224 -11.21 10.10 2.31
CA GLU A 224 -12.49 9.40 2.26
C GLU A 224 -13.65 10.36 1.91
N LEU A 225 -13.77 11.45 2.67
CA LEU A 225 -14.80 12.46 2.44
C LEU A 225 -14.70 13.05 1.03
N SER A 226 -13.48 13.41 0.60
CA SER A 226 -13.21 13.98 -0.74
C SER A 226 -13.59 12.98 -1.86
N TYR A 227 -13.25 11.70 -1.67
CA TYR A 227 -13.55 10.62 -2.61
C TYR A 227 -15.07 10.36 -2.71
N LEU A 228 -15.73 10.21 -1.56
CA LEU A 228 -17.16 9.90 -1.51
C LEU A 228 -18.00 11.06 -2.09
N ASN A 229 -17.67 12.31 -1.79
CA ASN A 229 -18.32 13.48 -2.40
C ASN A 229 -18.17 13.51 -3.93
N ALA A 230 -16.98 13.19 -4.43
CA ALA A 230 -16.74 13.11 -5.88
C ALA A 230 -17.56 11.98 -6.53
N LYS A 231 -17.63 10.82 -5.89
CA LYS A 231 -18.42 9.69 -6.35
C LYS A 231 -19.93 10.00 -6.36
N GLU A 232 -20.46 10.64 -5.32
CA GLU A 232 -21.85 11.09 -5.28
C GLU A 232 -22.13 12.11 -6.39
N LEU A 233 -21.23 13.05 -6.62
CA LEU A 233 -21.35 14.02 -7.72
C LEU A 233 -21.42 13.31 -9.07
N ALA A 234 -20.56 12.33 -9.34
CA ALA A 234 -20.59 11.55 -10.58
C ALA A 234 -21.90 10.78 -10.77
N ALA A 235 -22.48 10.28 -9.67
CA ALA A 235 -23.74 9.54 -9.72
C ALA A 235 -24.97 10.40 -10.13
N THR A 236 -24.86 11.73 -10.12
CA THR A 236 -25.95 12.64 -10.50
C THR A 236 -26.24 12.63 -12.00
N VAL A 237 -25.30 12.20 -12.85
CA VAL A 237 -25.50 12.15 -14.30
C VAL A 237 -26.05 10.80 -14.76
N THR A 238 -26.92 10.84 -15.75
CA THR A 238 -27.56 9.63 -16.31
C THR A 238 -26.78 9.02 -17.47
N VAL A 239 -26.05 9.86 -18.21
CA VAL A 239 -25.25 9.41 -19.36
C VAL A 239 -23.92 8.86 -18.86
N LYS A 240 -23.59 7.63 -19.30
CA LYS A 240 -22.33 6.95 -18.99
C LYS A 240 -21.50 6.85 -20.26
N PRO A 241 -20.42 7.65 -20.39
CA PRO A 241 -19.54 7.53 -21.52
C PRO A 241 -18.87 6.15 -21.59
N THR A 242 -18.77 5.58 -22.79
CA THR A 242 -18.09 4.31 -22.99
C THR A 242 -16.58 4.47 -22.95
N VAL A 243 -15.89 3.59 -22.21
CA VAL A 243 -14.45 3.69 -21.97
C VAL A 243 -13.71 2.42 -22.38
N LEU A 244 -12.69 2.61 -23.24
CA LEU A 244 -11.61 1.67 -23.51
C LEU A 244 -10.42 1.99 -22.59
N SER A 245 -9.67 0.97 -22.18
CA SER A 245 -8.41 1.11 -21.43
C SER A 245 -7.34 0.13 -21.92
N GLY A 246 -6.09 0.33 -21.47
CA GLY A 246 -4.96 -0.53 -21.81
C GLY A 246 -4.42 -0.29 -23.22
N ALA A 247 -3.50 -1.15 -23.64
CA ALA A 247 -2.86 -1.08 -24.95
C ALA A 247 -2.21 -2.42 -25.33
N LEU A 248 -1.71 -2.51 -26.56
CA LEU A 248 -0.92 -3.65 -27.04
C LEU A 248 0.48 -3.63 -26.42
N TYR A 249 0.89 -4.79 -25.92
CA TYR A 249 2.29 -5.11 -25.71
C TYR A 249 2.63 -6.32 -26.57
N LYS A 250 3.44 -6.13 -27.59
CA LYS A 250 3.60 -7.07 -28.72
C LYS A 250 2.23 -7.32 -29.37
N ASP A 251 1.76 -8.56 -29.43
CA ASP A 251 0.51 -8.93 -30.07
C ASP A 251 -0.66 -9.14 -29.09
N VAL A 252 -0.47 -8.81 -27.80
CA VAL A 252 -1.46 -8.99 -26.74
C VAL A 252 -1.89 -7.63 -26.20
N TRP A 253 -3.20 -7.42 -26.16
CA TRP A 253 -3.78 -6.25 -25.50
C TRP A 253 -3.96 -6.52 -24.01
N TYR A 254 -3.32 -5.70 -23.18
CA TYR A 254 -3.48 -5.75 -21.72
C TYR A 254 -4.39 -4.63 -21.26
N LEU A 255 -5.42 -4.99 -20.50
CA LEU A 255 -6.38 -4.03 -19.95
C LEU A 255 -6.88 -4.47 -18.56
N PRO A 256 -7.42 -3.53 -17.74
CA PRO A 256 -7.90 -3.84 -16.40
C PRO A 256 -9.07 -4.84 -16.40
N GLY A 257 -9.04 -5.87 -15.57
CA GLY A 257 -10.21 -6.69 -15.27
C GLY A 257 -11.30 -5.89 -14.56
N GLY A 258 -12.56 -6.33 -14.65
CA GLY A 258 -13.72 -5.55 -14.20
C GLY A 258 -13.79 -5.31 -12.69
N LYS A 259 -13.04 -6.07 -11.86
CA LYS A 259 -12.91 -5.88 -10.41
C LYS A 259 -11.59 -5.24 -10.00
N SER A 260 -10.74 -4.88 -10.95
CA SER A 260 -9.45 -4.27 -10.67
C SER A 260 -9.59 -2.87 -10.06
N TRP A 261 -8.52 -2.41 -9.42
CA TRP A 261 -8.42 -1.06 -8.87
C TRP A 261 -8.75 0.03 -9.91
N ALA A 262 -8.23 -0.10 -11.14
CA ALA A 262 -8.51 0.85 -12.22
C ALA A 262 -9.98 0.81 -12.67
N ALA A 263 -10.58 -0.38 -12.79
CA ALA A 263 -12.00 -0.52 -13.15
C ALA A 263 -12.91 0.05 -12.07
N ASN A 264 -12.55 -0.05 -10.79
CA ASN A 264 -13.30 0.56 -9.69
C ASN A 264 -13.35 2.08 -9.80
N PHE A 265 -12.27 2.75 -10.21
CA PHE A 265 -12.28 4.19 -10.48
C PHE A 265 -13.22 4.56 -11.63
N LEU A 266 -13.18 3.83 -12.73
CA LEU A 266 -14.06 4.08 -13.88
C LEU A 266 -15.53 3.90 -13.51
N LYS A 267 -15.85 2.88 -12.72
CA LYS A 267 -17.18 2.67 -12.16
C LYS A 267 -17.62 3.81 -11.25
N ASP A 268 -16.76 4.25 -10.34
CA ASP A 268 -17.07 5.32 -9.38
C ASP A 268 -17.12 6.70 -10.06
N ALA A 269 -16.43 6.87 -11.20
CA ALA A 269 -16.57 8.03 -12.08
C ALA A 269 -17.82 7.96 -13.00
N ASN A 270 -18.71 6.99 -12.79
CA ASN A 270 -19.93 6.77 -13.57
C ASN A 270 -19.69 6.57 -15.08
N ALA A 271 -18.62 5.87 -15.44
CA ALA A 271 -18.34 5.44 -16.81
C ALA A 271 -18.95 4.08 -17.13
N ASP A 272 -19.15 3.80 -18.41
CA ASP A 272 -19.40 2.48 -18.96
C ASP A 272 -18.09 1.87 -19.44
N TYR A 273 -17.33 1.28 -18.51
CA TYR A 273 -16.13 0.52 -18.86
C TYR A 273 -16.52 -0.78 -19.53
N LEU A 274 -16.06 -1.00 -20.76
CA LEU A 274 -16.54 -2.08 -21.63
C LEU A 274 -16.29 -3.49 -21.09
N TRP A 275 -15.40 -3.67 -20.11
CA TRP A 275 -15.14 -4.94 -19.42
C TRP A 275 -15.56 -4.92 -17.94
N ASN A 276 -16.47 -4.04 -17.54
CA ASN A 276 -16.92 -3.88 -16.15
C ASN A 276 -17.55 -5.16 -15.55
N ASN A 277 -18.12 -6.04 -16.38
CA ASN A 277 -18.73 -7.29 -15.96
C ASN A 277 -17.73 -8.45 -15.84
N ASN A 278 -16.47 -8.26 -16.22
CA ASN A 278 -15.46 -9.31 -16.07
C ASN A 278 -15.15 -9.52 -14.57
N PRO A 279 -15.06 -10.78 -14.08
CA PRO A 279 -14.87 -11.07 -12.66
C PRO A 279 -13.44 -10.88 -12.15
N ASP A 280 -12.45 -10.71 -13.04
CA ASP A 280 -11.05 -10.66 -12.67
C ASP A 280 -10.67 -9.32 -12.02
N ASN A 281 -9.80 -9.37 -11.03
CA ASN A 281 -9.26 -8.20 -10.33
C ASN A 281 -7.86 -7.78 -10.84
N GLY A 282 -7.24 -8.59 -11.71
CA GLY A 282 -5.95 -8.32 -12.33
C GLY A 282 -6.06 -7.71 -13.71
N SER A 283 -5.09 -8.01 -14.56
CA SER A 283 -5.03 -7.60 -15.96
C SER A 283 -5.54 -8.71 -16.86
N LEU A 284 -6.42 -8.37 -17.82
CA LEU A 284 -6.85 -9.25 -18.88
C LEU A 284 -5.84 -9.23 -20.03
N SER A 285 -5.70 -10.36 -20.73
CA SER A 285 -4.86 -10.52 -21.91
C SER A 285 -5.76 -10.95 -23.07
N LEU A 286 -5.96 -10.07 -24.04
CA LEU A 286 -6.88 -10.26 -25.16
C LEU A 286 -6.18 -10.06 -26.51
N SER A 287 -6.73 -10.63 -27.59
CA SER A 287 -6.29 -10.26 -28.95
C SER A 287 -6.80 -8.87 -29.30
N TRP A 288 -6.07 -8.16 -30.17
CA TRP A 288 -6.48 -6.81 -30.58
C TRP A 288 -7.81 -6.84 -31.37
N GLU A 289 -8.07 -7.92 -32.11
CA GLU A 289 -9.33 -8.10 -32.84
C GLU A 289 -10.52 -8.18 -31.88
N SER A 290 -10.38 -8.94 -30.80
CA SER A 290 -11.43 -9.05 -29.77
C SER A 290 -11.69 -7.69 -29.10
N VAL A 291 -10.63 -6.91 -28.87
CA VAL A 291 -10.78 -5.56 -28.31
C VAL A 291 -11.41 -4.61 -29.32
N LEU A 292 -11.02 -4.68 -30.60
CA LEU A 292 -11.59 -3.84 -31.65
C LEU A 292 -13.08 -4.12 -31.84
N ASP A 293 -13.49 -5.39 -31.84
CA ASP A 293 -14.90 -5.78 -31.97
C ASP A 293 -15.80 -5.14 -30.90
N ILE A 294 -15.32 -5.07 -29.66
CA ILE A 294 -16.05 -4.52 -28.53
C ILE A 294 -15.91 -2.99 -28.44
N ALA A 295 -14.70 -2.47 -28.63
CA ALA A 295 -14.34 -1.11 -28.23
C ALA A 295 -14.08 -0.13 -29.39
N LYS A 296 -14.29 -0.55 -30.64
CA LYS A 296 -14.06 0.31 -31.83
C LYS A 296 -14.70 1.68 -31.67
N ASN A 297 -15.93 1.73 -31.14
CA ASN A 297 -16.75 2.94 -31.02
C ASN A 297 -16.71 3.56 -29.63
N ALA A 298 -15.79 3.14 -28.73
CA ALA A 298 -15.62 3.74 -27.41
C ALA A 298 -15.44 5.27 -27.54
N GLU A 299 -16.10 6.00 -26.64
CA GLU A 299 -16.02 7.48 -26.66
C GLU A 299 -14.68 7.98 -26.13
N TYR A 300 -14.16 7.32 -25.09
CA TYR A 300 -12.91 7.69 -24.44
C TYR A 300 -11.97 6.49 -24.36
N TRP A 301 -10.69 6.79 -24.32
CA TRP A 301 -9.63 5.84 -24.03
C TRP A 301 -8.81 6.35 -22.85
N ILE A 302 -8.90 5.67 -21.72
CA ILE A 302 -8.28 6.05 -20.46
C ILE A 302 -7.12 5.09 -20.14
N GLY A 303 -5.93 5.64 -19.94
CA GLY A 303 -4.74 4.87 -19.57
C GLY A 303 -4.25 3.93 -20.69
N PRO A 304 -3.76 4.47 -21.83
CA PRO A 304 -3.20 3.69 -22.94
C PRO A 304 -1.75 3.26 -22.59
N ALA A 305 -1.57 2.51 -21.49
CA ALA A 305 -0.26 2.11 -20.98
C ALA A 305 0.69 3.31 -20.75
N GLN A 306 1.91 3.27 -21.28
CA GLN A 306 2.95 4.30 -21.09
C GLN A 306 3.06 5.28 -22.27
N PHE A 307 2.13 5.24 -23.21
CA PHE A 307 2.16 6.17 -24.34
C PHE A 307 1.93 7.61 -23.88
N ASP A 308 2.77 8.53 -24.34
CA ASP A 308 2.71 9.95 -24.05
C ASP A 308 2.15 10.78 -25.22
N SER A 309 2.19 10.23 -26.46
CA SER A 309 1.80 10.93 -27.68
C SER A 309 1.08 10.04 -28.69
N TYR A 310 0.25 10.66 -29.54
CA TYR A 310 -0.40 9.98 -30.66
C TYR A 310 0.63 9.43 -31.65
N GLN A 311 1.75 10.13 -31.84
CA GLN A 311 2.82 9.70 -32.74
C GLN A 311 3.44 8.39 -32.24
N GLU A 312 3.72 8.28 -30.96
CA GLU A 312 4.29 7.07 -30.36
C GLU A 312 3.32 5.88 -30.49
N MET A 313 2.03 6.09 -30.21
CA MET A 313 1.00 5.07 -30.45
C MET A 313 0.97 4.59 -31.89
N GLU A 314 0.96 5.54 -32.86
CA GLU A 314 0.90 5.20 -34.29
C GLU A 314 2.14 4.45 -34.77
N LEU A 315 3.33 4.81 -34.29
CA LEU A 315 4.59 4.12 -34.59
C LEU A 315 4.60 2.71 -33.99
N SER A 316 4.02 2.56 -32.81
CA SER A 316 3.93 1.24 -32.13
C SER A 316 2.96 0.30 -32.85
N SER A 317 1.77 0.77 -33.25
CA SER A 317 0.82 -0.05 -33.98
C SER A 317 -0.21 0.78 -34.75
N LYS A 318 -0.36 0.47 -36.05
CA LYS A 318 -1.43 1.03 -36.90
C LYS A 318 -2.83 0.58 -36.51
N HIS A 319 -2.97 -0.46 -35.67
CA HIS A 319 -4.27 -0.93 -35.20
C HIS A 319 -5.00 0.13 -34.40
N TYR A 320 -4.26 1.00 -33.66
CA TYR A 320 -4.83 2.07 -32.85
C TYR A 320 -5.66 3.07 -33.65
N LEU A 321 -5.31 3.31 -34.94
CA LEU A 321 -6.02 4.20 -35.85
C LEU A 321 -7.48 3.79 -36.12
N GLN A 322 -7.86 2.55 -35.80
CA GLN A 322 -9.21 2.04 -36.04
C GLN A 322 -10.22 2.46 -35.00
N PHE A 323 -9.75 2.84 -33.78
CA PHE A 323 -10.61 3.22 -32.66
C PHE A 323 -11.11 4.66 -32.78
N ASP A 324 -12.38 4.88 -32.47
CA ASP A 324 -13.00 6.21 -32.55
C ASP A 324 -12.43 7.19 -31.53
N ALA A 325 -12.07 6.73 -30.33
CA ALA A 325 -11.39 7.55 -29.32
C ALA A 325 -10.05 8.11 -29.84
N TYR A 326 -9.30 7.30 -30.61
CA TYR A 326 -8.07 7.76 -31.27
C TYR A 326 -8.36 8.87 -32.30
N LYS A 327 -9.31 8.61 -33.21
CA LYS A 327 -9.69 9.57 -34.31
C LYS A 327 -10.21 10.89 -33.77
N ARG A 328 -10.97 10.83 -32.66
CA ARG A 328 -11.56 12.01 -31.99
C ARG A 328 -10.62 12.70 -31.01
N ARG A 329 -9.40 12.19 -30.83
CA ARG A 329 -8.40 12.68 -29.86
C ARG A 329 -8.94 12.73 -28.42
N LYS A 330 -9.68 11.68 -28.02
CA LYS A 330 -10.21 11.50 -26.66
C LYS A 330 -9.44 10.41 -25.90
N ILE A 331 -8.11 10.55 -25.87
CA ILE A 331 -7.21 9.65 -25.15
C ILE A 331 -6.54 10.43 -24.01
N PHE A 332 -6.53 9.84 -22.81
CA PHE A 332 -5.95 10.45 -21.60
C PHE A 332 -4.99 9.47 -20.95
N THR A 333 -3.81 9.95 -20.61
CA THR A 333 -2.69 9.17 -20.10
C THR A 333 -2.16 9.74 -18.79
N THR A 334 -1.53 8.90 -17.97
CA THR A 334 -0.74 9.31 -16.81
C THR A 334 0.76 9.41 -17.14
N ALA A 335 1.17 8.98 -18.33
CA ALA A 335 2.57 8.98 -18.75
C ALA A 335 3.17 10.39 -18.87
N ASN A 336 2.32 11.41 -19.07
CA ASN A 336 2.74 12.82 -19.13
C ASN A 336 2.91 13.48 -17.75
N THR A 337 2.75 12.72 -16.65
CA THR A 337 2.90 13.21 -15.28
C THR A 337 4.00 12.42 -14.58
N MET A 338 5.23 12.92 -14.74
CA MET A 338 6.44 12.25 -14.24
C MET A 338 7.16 13.11 -13.20
N GLY A 339 7.89 12.48 -12.29
CA GLY A 339 8.89 13.11 -11.45
C GLY A 339 10.18 13.42 -12.25
N ASP A 340 11.06 14.20 -11.67
CA ASP A 340 12.28 14.74 -12.31
C ASP A 340 13.23 13.65 -12.85
N THR A 341 13.14 12.42 -12.35
CA THR A 341 13.99 11.29 -12.74
C THR A 341 13.25 10.21 -13.54
N GLY A 342 12.02 10.48 -13.99
CA GLY A 342 11.25 9.61 -14.88
C GLY A 342 10.33 8.61 -14.18
N GLY A 343 10.18 8.68 -12.86
CA GLY A 343 9.14 7.93 -12.13
C GLY A 343 7.76 8.51 -12.46
N THR A 344 6.78 7.65 -12.78
CA THR A 344 5.41 8.10 -13.03
C THR A 344 4.74 8.40 -11.70
N LEU A 345 4.33 9.66 -11.51
CA LEU A 345 3.71 10.14 -10.26
C LEU A 345 2.44 9.37 -9.88
N TYR A 346 1.70 8.89 -10.89
CA TYR A 346 0.51 8.08 -10.68
C TYR A 346 0.78 6.81 -9.86
N TYR A 347 1.88 6.08 -10.14
CA TYR A 347 2.19 4.84 -9.41
C TYR A 347 2.65 5.09 -7.98
N GLU A 348 3.27 6.22 -7.71
CA GLU A 348 3.71 6.59 -6.37
C GLU A 348 2.57 7.14 -5.52
N LEU A 349 1.84 8.14 -6.03
CA LEU A 349 0.93 8.97 -5.22
C LEU A 349 -0.55 8.56 -5.33
N ALA A 350 -1.02 8.01 -6.46
CA ALA A 350 -2.43 7.71 -6.65
C ALA A 350 -3.01 6.71 -5.61
N PRO A 351 -2.26 5.70 -5.09
CA PRO A 351 -2.75 4.87 -4.00
C PRO A 351 -3.15 5.65 -2.74
N GLN A 352 -2.42 6.73 -2.42
CA GLN A 352 -2.71 7.61 -1.27
C GLN A 352 -3.72 8.72 -1.59
N ARG A 353 -3.87 9.08 -2.88
CA ARG A 353 -4.73 10.17 -3.35
C ARG A 353 -5.76 9.71 -4.38
N PRO A 354 -6.58 8.68 -4.04
CA PRO A 354 -7.62 8.20 -4.93
C PRO A 354 -8.68 9.26 -5.24
N ASP A 355 -8.86 10.23 -4.34
CA ASP A 355 -9.76 11.37 -4.53
C ASP A 355 -9.39 12.23 -5.75
N LEU A 356 -8.09 12.44 -5.98
CA LEU A 356 -7.61 13.17 -7.15
C LEU A 356 -7.79 12.35 -8.44
N VAL A 357 -7.51 11.05 -8.39
CA VAL A 357 -7.73 10.14 -9.53
C VAL A 357 -9.20 10.16 -9.95
N LEU A 358 -10.11 10.05 -8.99
CA LEU A 358 -11.55 10.06 -9.26
C LEU A 358 -12.02 11.40 -9.85
N LYS A 359 -11.54 12.52 -9.29
CA LYS A 359 -11.87 13.86 -9.81
C LYS A 359 -11.33 14.09 -11.23
N ASP A 360 -10.12 13.61 -11.55
CA ASP A 360 -9.57 13.63 -12.90
C ASP A 360 -10.51 12.94 -13.89
N LEU A 361 -10.91 11.70 -13.56
CA LEU A 361 -11.81 10.92 -14.41
C LEU A 361 -13.18 11.56 -14.55
N ILE A 362 -13.74 12.13 -13.47
CA ILE A 362 -15.03 12.85 -13.52
C ILE A 362 -14.92 14.07 -14.42
N HIS A 363 -13.85 14.86 -14.29
CA HIS A 363 -13.64 16.04 -15.16
C HIS A 363 -13.52 15.64 -16.63
N ILE A 364 -12.80 14.57 -16.94
CA ILE A 364 -12.61 14.07 -18.31
C ILE A 364 -13.92 13.54 -18.89
N LEU A 365 -14.63 12.69 -18.14
CA LEU A 365 -15.81 11.97 -18.62
C LEU A 365 -17.08 12.81 -18.56
N HIS A 366 -17.16 13.74 -17.60
CA HIS A 366 -18.31 14.60 -17.30
C HIS A 366 -17.86 16.04 -17.05
N PRO A 367 -17.30 16.75 -18.05
CA PRO A 367 -16.63 18.05 -17.86
C PRO A 367 -17.53 19.13 -17.24
N GLY A 368 -18.85 18.99 -17.36
CA GLY A 368 -19.81 19.91 -16.73
C GLY A 368 -19.91 19.80 -15.21
N LEU A 369 -19.45 18.69 -14.58
CA LEU A 369 -19.52 18.50 -13.14
C LEU A 369 -18.40 19.22 -12.39
N LEU A 370 -17.21 19.30 -12.97
CA LEU A 370 -16.01 19.90 -12.38
C LEU A 370 -15.36 20.90 -13.36
N PRO A 371 -16.08 21.98 -13.76
CA PRO A 371 -15.63 22.84 -14.87
C PRO A 371 -14.32 23.61 -14.60
N ASN A 372 -13.99 23.88 -13.33
CA ASN A 372 -12.81 24.63 -12.93
C ASN A 372 -11.70 23.72 -12.33
N TYR A 373 -11.86 22.40 -12.43
CA TYR A 373 -10.87 21.46 -11.93
C TYR A 373 -9.79 21.23 -12.99
N GLU A 374 -8.53 21.25 -12.54
CA GLU A 374 -7.39 20.89 -13.38
C GLU A 374 -6.95 19.46 -13.04
N PRO A 375 -7.04 18.51 -14.00
CA PRO A 375 -6.62 17.14 -13.77
C PRO A 375 -5.18 17.06 -13.28
N PHE A 376 -4.96 16.25 -12.25
CA PHE A 376 -3.66 16.10 -11.62
C PHE A 376 -2.82 14.99 -12.27
N PHE A 377 -3.37 13.78 -12.37
CA PHE A 377 -2.69 12.61 -12.90
C PHE A 377 -2.91 12.40 -14.39
N PHE A 378 -4.18 12.46 -14.83
CA PHE A 378 -4.54 12.19 -16.21
C PHE A 378 -4.48 13.45 -17.05
N LYS A 379 -3.68 13.39 -18.11
CA LYS A 379 -3.54 14.48 -19.08
C LYS A 379 -3.98 14.01 -20.48
N PRO A 380 -4.46 14.90 -21.36
CA PRO A 380 -4.64 14.54 -22.75
C PRO A 380 -3.36 13.97 -23.35
N LEU A 381 -3.49 12.96 -24.19
CA LEU A 381 -2.38 12.44 -24.98
C LEU A 381 -1.92 13.54 -25.97
N LEU A 382 -0.62 13.73 -26.12
CA LEU A 382 -0.02 14.82 -26.94
C LEU A 382 -0.01 14.52 -28.44
#